data_6494eed4a3399273fde951134f116572
#
_entry.id   6494eed4a3399273fde951134f116572
#
_cell.length_a   1.000
_cell.length_b   1.000
_cell.length_c   1.000
_cell.angle_alpha   90.00
_cell.angle_beta   90.00
_cell.angle_gamma   90.00
#
_symmetry.space_group_name_H-M   'P 1'
#
loop_
_entity.id
_entity.type
_entity.pdbx_description
1 polymer ?
#
loop_
_entity_poly.entity_id
_entity_poly.type
_entity_poly.pdbx_seq_one_letter_code
_entity_poly.pdbx_strand_id
1 'polypeptide(L)'
;VSAEDPTTSTLAIDCGGGGIKATVLDDAGTMRAQPVRVPTPYPLTTKLFIKTLVDLSKKLPQATHATVGLPGMIRHGVVVATPHYVTVRGPRTRIDPALVEQWNGFDARTALRDALGIPVIVLNDAEVHGAGVIAGKGLELVLTLGTGLGCALFDGGHLAPHLEVSQAPVRWGLSYDTYIGEHERRRLGDSLWS
;
A
#
# COMPACT_ATOMS: atom_id res chain seq x y z
N VAL A 1 -17.90 32.06 20.78
CA VAL A 1 -16.79 31.50 19.97
C VAL A 1 -17.14 30.05 19.77
N SER A 2 -17.70 29.72 18.60
CA SER A 2 -17.97 28.34 18.20
C SER A 2 -16.61 27.65 18.08
N ALA A 3 -16.39 26.61 18.88
CA ALA A 3 -15.28 25.69 18.60
C ALA A 3 -15.58 25.07 17.24
N GLU A 4 -14.80 25.40 16.23
CA GLU A 4 -14.80 24.65 14.98
C GLU A 4 -14.46 23.20 15.33
N ASP A 5 -15.35 22.27 15.01
CA ASP A 5 -15.06 20.84 15.09
C ASP A 5 -13.72 20.60 14.38
N PRO A 6 -12.79 19.86 14.98
CA PRO A 6 -11.50 19.62 14.35
C PRO A 6 -11.76 18.95 13.01
N THR A 7 -11.54 19.72 11.91
CA THR A 7 -11.72 19.20 10.55
C THR A 7 -10.95 17.91 10.42
N THR A 8 -11.65 16.82 10.14
CA THR A 8 -11.04 15.49 9.93
C THR A 8 -9.94 15.59 8.88
N SER A 9 -8.79 15.06 9.18
CA SER A 9 -7.66 15.03 8.24
C SER A 9 -6.97 13.68 8.29
N THR A 10 -6.59 13.17 7.12
CA THR A 10 -6.02 11.84 6.97
C THR A 10 -4.58 11.92 6.48
N LEU A 11 -3.65 11.38 7.25
CA LEU A 11 -2.30 11.08 6.79
C LEU A 11 -2.39 9.86 5.85
N ALA A 12 -2.30 10.12 4.55
CA ALA A 12 -2.30 9.08 3.51
C ALA A 12 -0.87 8.67 3.19
N ILE A 13 -0.54 7.39 3.36
CA ILE A 13 0.78 6.83 3.10
C ILE A 13 0.67 5.69 2.10
N ASP A 14 1.39 5.82 0.99
CA ASP A 14 1.54 4.82 -0.06
C ASP A 14 2.93 4.20 0.05
N CYS A 15 2.99 2.93 0.41
CA CYS A 15 4.22 2.19 0.65
C CYS A 15 4.50 1.24 -0.51
N GLY A 16 5.40 1.63 -1.41
CA GLY A 16 5.84 0.79 -2.52
C GLY A 16 7.20 0.13 -2.30
N GLY A 17 7.52 -0.84 -3.14
CA GLY A 17 8.82 -1.52 -3.11
C GLY A 17 10.00 -0.61 -3.46
N GLY A 18 9.80 0.47 -4.22
CA GLY A 18 10.86 1.41 -4.61
C GLY A 18 10.82 2.74 -3.87
N GLY A 19 9.77 3.04 -3.11
CA GLY A 19 9.63 4.30 -2.40
C GLY A 19 8.35 4.39 -1.61
N ILE A 20 8.37 5.21 -0.58
CA ILE A 20 7.25 5.51 0.30
C ILE A 20 6.88 6.97 0.10
N LYS A 21 5.60 7.24 -0.14
CA LYS A 21 5.04 8.59 -0.30
C LYS A 21 4.01 8.86 0.79
N ALA A 22 3.93 10.09 1.23
CA ALA A 22 2.89 10.51 2.17
C ALA A 22 2.43 11.93 1.90
N THR A 23 1.16 12.19 2.18
CA THR A 23 0.55 13.54 2.21
C THR A 23 -0.54 13.58 3.27
N VAL A 24 -1.10 14.74 3.52
CA VAL A 24 -2.28 14.90 4.37
C VAL A 24 -3.44 15.37 3.50
N LEU A 25 -4.56 14.67 3.60
CA LEU A 25 -5.82 14.98 2.92
C LEU A 25 -6.81 15.58 3.93
N ASP A 26 -7.67 16.47 3.46
CA ASP A 26 -8.86 16.89 4.21
C ASP A 26 -10.02 15.88 4.05
N ASP A 27 -11.16 16.17 4.63
CA ASP A 27 -12.39 15.36 4.57
C ASP A 27 -12.97 15.23 3.16
N ALA A 28 -12.66 16.20 2.27
CA ALA A 28 -13.03 16.14 0.86
C ALA A 28 -12.01 15.36 -0.01
N GLY A 29 -10.94 14.83 0.60
CA GLY A 29 -9.85 14.15 -0.12
C GLY A 29 -8.86 15.09 -0.82
N THR A 30 -8.92 16.40 -0.54
CA THR A 30 -8.01 17.37 -1.13
C THR A 30 -6.67 17.38 -0.37
N MET A 31 -5.56 17.45 -1.10
CA MET A 31 -4.23 17.50 -0.48
C MET A 31 -4.02 18.83 0.26
N ARG A 32 -3.70 18.74 1.55
CA ARG A 32 -3.36 19.86 2.43
C ARG A 32 -1.85 20.19 2.43
N ALA A 33 -1.04 19.32 1.89
CA ALA A 33 0.41 19.50 1.77
C ALA A 33 0.94 18.84 0.50
N GLN A 34 2.07 19.34 -0.01
CA GLN A 34 2.79 18.66 -1.08
C GLN A 34 3.24 17.27 -0.60
N PRO A 35 3.08 16.22 -1.42
CA PRO A 35 3.52 14.89 -1.05
C PRO A 35 5.03 14.85 -0.76
N VAL A 36 5.40 14.22 0.33
CA VAL A 36 6.80 13.90 0.65
C VAL A 36 7.10 12.47 0.24
N ARG A 37 8.32 12.21 -0.21
CA ARG A 37 8.76 10.88 -0.66
C ARG A 37 10.14 10.56 -0.11
N VAL A 38 10.33 9.27 0.22
CA VAL A 38 11.64 8.70 0.54
C VAL A 38 11.81 7.38 -0.22
N PRO A 39 13.03 6.99 -0.60
CA PRO A 39 13.30 5.64 -1.06
C PRO A 39 12.94 4.62 0.02
N THR A 40 12.42 3.46 -0.35
CA THR A 40 12.21 2.36 0.60
C THR A 40 13.58 1.86 1.08
N PRO A 41 13.88 1.92 2.39
CA PRO A 41 15.18 1.52 2.90
C PRO A 41 15.27 -0.02 2.97
N TYR A 42 16.31 -0.57 2.36
CA TYR A 42 16.57 -2.01 2.39
C TYR A 42 17.89 -2.35 3.09
N PRO A 43 17.99 -3.46 3.83
CA PRO A 43 16.91 -4.40 4.18
C PRO A 43 15.87 -3.74 5.11
N LEU A 44 14.59 -3.95 4.83
CA LEU A 44 13.50 -3.28 5.55
C LEU A 44 12.97 -4.16 6.69
N THR A 45 13.46 -3.95 7.90
CA THR A 45 12.89 -4.56 9.10
C THR A 45 11.58 -3.85 9.49
N THR A 46 10.70 -4.53 10.22
CA THR A 46 9.45 -3.92 10.73
C THR A 46 9.72 -2.68 11.60
N LYS A 47 10.79 -2.71 12.40
CA LYS A 47 11.22 -1.55 13.20
C LYS A 47 11.66 -0.36 12.34
N LEU A 48 12.44 -0.62 11.29
CA LEU A 48 12.89 0.43 10.36
C LEU A 48 11.70 0.99 9.56
N PHE A 49 10.75 0.14 9.19
CA PHE A 49 9.51 0.54 8.55
C PHE A 49 8.72 1.55 9.41
N ILE A 50 8.41 1.20 10.66
CA ILE A 50 7.70 2.10 11.59
C ILE A 50 8.44 3.41 11.74
N LYS A 51 9.76 3.35 12.00
CA LYS A 51 10.60 4.57 12.11
C LYS A 51 10.50 5.43 10.85
N THR A 52 10.58 4.84 9.67
CA THR A 52 10.51 5.57 8.39
C THR A 52 9.18 6.30 8.25
N LEU A 53 8.05 5.65 8.57
CA LEU A 53 6.73 6.29 8.48
C LEU A 53 6.55 7.40 9.50
N VAL A 54 7.02 7.22 10.74
CA VAL A 54 7.01 8.27 11.76
C VAL A 54 7.88 9.46 11.36
N ASP A 55 9.07 9.22 10.83
CA ASP A 55 9.95 10.31 10.38
C ASP A 55 9.38 11.05 9.15
N LEU A 56 8.63 10.34 8.33
CA LEU A 56 7.95 10.93 7.18
C LEU A 56 6.75 11.79 7.63
N SER A 57 5.95 11.31 8.58
CA SER A 57 4.79 12.03 9.11
C SER A 57 5.17 13.36 9.77
N LYS A 58 6.33 13.43 10.43
CA LYS A 58 6.83 14.67 11.05
C LYS A 58 7.10 15.81 10.07
N LYS A 59 7.21 15.51 8.77
CA LYS A 59 7.42 16.50 7.71
C LYS A 59 6.10 17.06 7.15
N LEU A 60 4.98 16.59 7.64
CA LEU A 60 3.64 16.90 7.17
C LEU A 60 2.82 17.56 8.28
N PRO A 61 1.75 18.29 7.94
CA PRO A 61 0.79 18.77 8.93
C PRO A 61 0.25 17.64 9.81
N GLN A 62 -0.17 17.96 11.02
CA GLN A 62 -0.83 16.99 11.90
C GLN A 62 -2.13 16.48 11.25
N ALA A 63 -2.40 15.20 11.42
CA ALA A 63 -3.60 14.53 10.95
C ALA A 63 -4.31 13.87 12.13
N THR A 64 -5.63 13.68 11.99
CA THR A 64 -6.47 13.03 13.01
C THR A 64 -6.55 11.52 12.82
N HIS A 65 -6.26 11.02 11.63
CA HIS A 65 -6.28 9.60 11.25
C HIS A 65 -5.15 9.29 10.27
N ALA A 66 -4.83 8.02 10.09
CA ALA A 66 -3.91 7.59 9.04
C ALA A 66 -4.46 6.41 8.23
N THR A 67 -4.22 6.43 6.93
CA THR A 67 -4.43 5.29 6.02
C THR A 67 -3.11 4.93 5.38
N VAL A 68 -2.73 3.65 5.47
CA VAL A 68 -1.45 3.14 4.99
C VAL A 68 -1.69 2.00 4.01
N GLY A 69 -1.29 2.19 2.77
CA GLY A 69 -1.27 1.15 1.74
C GLY A 69 0.05 0.39 1.77
N LEU A 70 0.00 -0.93 1.91
CA LEU A 70 1.17 -1.82 1.93
C LEU A 70 1.13 -2.80 0.76
N PRO A 71 2.27 -3.11 0.13
CA PRO A 71 2.33 -4.13 -0.91
C PRO A 71 2.23 -5.53 -0.30
N GLY A 72 1.35 -6.35 -0.84
CA GLY A 72 1.13 -7.73 -0.43
C GLY A 72 -0.22 -7.99 0.23
N MET A 73 -0.38 -9.16 0.81
CA MET A 73 -1.62 -9.57 1.45
C MET A 73 -1.72 -9.02 2.87
N ILE A 74 -2.70 -8.17 3.09
CA ILE A 74 -3.01 -7.56 4.39
C ILE A 74 -4.39 -8.03 4.84
N ARG A 75 -4.50 -8.47 6.08
CA ARG A 75 -5.78 -8.90 6.66
C ARG A 75 -6.00 -8.26 8.02
N HIS A 76 -7.02 -7.43 8.13
CA HIS A 76 -7.34 -6.67 9.36
C HIS A 76 -6.15 -5.87 9.93
N GLY A 77 -5.29 -5.34 9.05
CA GLY A 77 -4.09 -4.59 9.43
C GLY A 77 -2.88 -5.44 9.81
N VAL A 78 -2.99 -6.77 9.71
CA VAL A 78 -1.90 -7.73 9.90
C VAL A 78 -1.33 -8.13 8.55
N VAL A 79 -0.02 -8.12 8.41
CA VAL A 79 0.68 -8.56 7.20
C VAL A 79 0.67 -10.08 7.16
N VAL A 80 -0.04 -10.66 6.18
CA VAL A 80 -0.01 -12.10 5.92
C VAL A 80 1.22 -12.47 5.10
N ALA A 81 1.50 -11.69 4.04
CA ALA A 81 2.70 -11.82 3.23
C ALA A 81 3.02 -10.49 2.54
N THR A 82 4.29 -10.18 2.37
CA THR A 82 4.75 -9.03 1.58
C THR A 82 5.96 -9.38 0.74
N PRO A 83 5.82 -9.57 -0.59
CA PRO A 83 6.91 -10.09 -1.43
C PRO A 83 8.08 -9.10 -1.58
N HIS A 84 7.83 -7.81 -1.40
CA HIS A 84 8.86 -6.78 -1.62
C HIS A 84 9.70 -6.51 -0.39
N TYR A 85 9.12 -6.57 0.80
CA TYR A 85 9.81 -6.17 2.04
C TYR A 85 10.65 -7.26 2.69
N VAL A 86 10.47 -8.50 2.24
CA VAL A 86 11.25 -9.66 2.71
C VAL A 86 12.53 -9.88 1.91
N THR A 87 12.95 -8.91 1.10
CA THR A 87 14.12 -9.00 0.23
C THR A 87 15.28 -8.15 0.73
N VAL A 88 16.51 -8.54 0.38
CA VAL A 88 17.73 -7.90 0.91
C VAL A 88 17.99 -6.50 0.33
N ARG A 89 17.56 -6.23 -0.91
CA ARG A 89 17.87 -4.97 -1.62
C ARG A 89 16.70 -4.41 -2.42
N GLY A 90 15.47 -4.85 -2.12
CA GLY A 90 14.28 -4.44 -2.84
C GLY A 90 13.71 -5.49 -3.79
N PRO A 91 12.65 -5.16 -4.51
CA PRO A 91 11.93 -6.09 -5.37
C PRO A 91 12.83 -6.89 -6.30
N ARG A 92 12.51 -8.19 -6.48
CA ARG A 92 13.26 -9.14 -7.36
C ARG A 92 14.69 -9.43 -6.91
N THR A 93 15.07 -9.09 -5.70
CA THR A 93 16.34 -9.55 -5.11
C THR A 93 16.11 -10.76 -4.20
N ARG A 94 17.19 -11.33 -3.69
CA ARG A 94 17.14 -12.52 -2.83
C ARG A 94 16.25 -12.27 -1.60
N ILE A 95 15.38 -13.24 -1.30
CA ILE A 95 14.57 -13.25 -0.08
C ILE A 95 15.47 -13.49 1.13
N ASP A 96 15.22 -12.79 2.21
CA ASP A 96 15.86 -12.99 3.51
C ASP A 96 14.88 -13.68 4.46
N PRO A 97 15.17 -14.93 4.89
CA PRO A 97 14.29 -15.65 5.81
C PRO A 97 14.02 -14.92 7.12
N ALA A 98 15.00 -14.17 7.64
CA ALA A 98 14.83 -13.40 8.87
C ALA A 98 13.83 -12.24 8.70
N LEU A 99 13.75 -11.65 7.50
CA LEU A 99 12.73 -10.67 7.19
C LEU A 99 11.35 -11.32 7.00
N VAL A 100 11.28 -12.49 6.38
CA VAL A 100 10.02 -13.26 6.27
C VAL A 100 9.43 -13.51 7.66
N GLU A 101 10.25 -13.97 8.60
CA GLU A 101 9.82 -14.21 9.98
C GLU A 101 9.33 -12.92 10.68
N GLN A 102 9.98 -11.78 10.44
CA GLN A 102 9.57 -10.51 11.03
C GLN A 102 8.28 -9.93 10.43
N TRP A 103 8.08 -10.10 9.12
CA TRP A 103 6.95 -9.51 8.42
C TRP A 103 5.68 -10.35 8.47
N ASN A 104 5.80 -11.68 8.43
CA ASN A 104 4.64 -12.57 8.49
C ASN A 104 4.00 -12.54 9.88
N GLY A 105 2.73 -12.17 9.93
CA GLY A 105 1.98 -11.98 11.18
C GLY A 105 2.25 -10.65 11.89
N PHE A 106 3.00 -9.73 11.29
CA PHE A 106 3.23 -8.41 11.86
C PHE A 106 1.93 -7.58 11.90
N ASP A 107 1.46 -7.21 13.09
CA ASP A 107 0.32 -6.29 13.27
C ASP A 107 0.78 -4.85 13.02
N ALA A 108 0.78 -4.49 11.73
CA ALA A 108 1.19 -3.17 11.28
C ALA A 108 0.23 -2.07 11.77
N ARG A 109 -1.07 -2.37 11.87
CA ARG A 109 -2.08 -1.43 12.35
C ARG A 109 -1.81 -1.01 13.80
N THR A 110 -1.66 -1.99 14.69
CA THR A 110 -1.39 -1.71 16.12
C THR A 110 -0.07 -0.99 16.29
N ALA A 111 1.00 -1.48 15.64
CA ALA A 111 2.32 -0.87 15.76
C ALA A 111 2.37 0.59 15.24
N LEU A 112 1.68 0.87 14.13
CA LEU A 112 1.61 2.24 13.59
C LEU A 112 0.71 3.14 14.42
N ARG A 113 -0.43 2.65 14.90
CA ARG A 113 -1.31 3.41 15.80
C ARG A 113 -0.53 3.86 17.04
N ASP A 114 0.21 2.95 17.65
CA ASP A 114 0.97 3.24 18.88
C ASP A 114 2.14 4.21 18.62
N ALA A 115 2.77 4.11 17.44
CA ALA A 115 3.89 4.97 17.06
C ALA A 115 3.46 6.38 16.58
N LEU A 116 2.30 6.51 15.92
CA LEU A 116 1.78 7.77 15.40
C LEU A 116 0.85 8.47 16.40
N GLY A 117 0.29 7.75 17.38
CA GLY A 117 -0.63 8.28 18.36
C GLY A 117 -2.02 8.65 17.83
N ILE A 118 -2.38 8.15 16.64
CA ILE A 118 -3.68 8.39 15.97
C ILE A 118 -4.26 7.07 15.46
N PRO A 119 -5.58 6.98 15.22
CA PRO A 119 -6.18 5.82 14.57
C PRO A 119 -5.56 5.53 13.21
N VAL A 120 -5.28 4.26 12.92
CA VAL A 120 -4.64 3.82 11.68
C VAL A 120 -5.46 2.72 11.02
N ILE A 121 -5.66 2.85 9.71
CA ILE A 121 -6.12 1.77 8.82
C ILE A 121 -4.94 1.33 7.96
N VAL A 122 -4.71 0.02 7.87
CA VAL A 122 -3.69 -0.57 7.01
C VAL A 122 -4.36 -1.55 6.06
N LEU A 123 -4.18 -1.33 4.78
CA LEU A 123 -4.78 -2.08 3.68
C LEU A 123 -3.70 -2.46 2.65
N ASN A 124 -4.06 -3.27 1.68
CA ASN A 124 -3.24 -3.44 0.48
C ASN A 124 -3.21 -2.12 -0.32
N ASP A 125 -2.13 -1.87 -1.04
CA ASP A 125 -1.94 -0.65 -1.85
C ASP A 125 -3.01 -0.51 -2.95
N ALA A 126 -3.38 -1.60 -3.64
CA ALA A 126 -4.46 -1.58 -4.63
C ALA A 126 -5.84 -1.31 -4.00
N GLU A 127 -6.08 -1.77 -2.77
CA GLU A 127 -7.32 -1.48 -2.02
C GLU A 127 -7.44 0.00 -1.69
N VAL A 128 -6.34 0.62 -1.25
CA VAL A 128 -6.31 2.07 -0.99
C VAL A 128 -6.53 2.88 -2.27
N HIS A 129 -5.84 2.51 -3.37
CA HIS A 129 -6.03 3.17 -4.67
C HIS A 129 -7.46 2.97 -5.19
N GLY A 130 -8.00 1.75 -5.05
CA GLY A 130 -9.36 1.42 -5.44
C GLY A 130 -10.40 2.28 -4.74
N ALA A 131 -10.28 2.46 -3.44
CA ALA A 131 -11.19 3.28 -2.66
C ALA A 131 -11.29 4.74 -3.15
N GLY A 132 -10.23 5.26 -3.79
CA GLY A 132 -10.20 6.60 -4.35
C GLY A 132 -10.85 6.76 -5.73
N VAL A 133 -11.22 5.66 -6.42
CA VAL A 133 -11.68 5.71 -7.82
C VAL A 133 -13.05 5.05 -8.05
N ILE A 134 -13.55 4.26 -7.11
CA ILE A 134 -14.87 3.60 -7.22
C ILE A 134 -16.02 4.61 -7.22
N ALA A 135 -17.11 4.25 -7.87
CA ALA A 135 -18.36 5.00 -7.83
C ALA A 135 -19.21 4.67 -6.59
N GLY A 136 -18.90 3.60 -5.88
CA GLY A 136 -19.60 3.15 -4.68
C GLY A 136 -20.95 2.47 -4.96
N LYS A 137 -21.13 1.88 -6.14
CA LYS A 137 -22.38 1.27 -6.56
C LYS A 137 -22.18 -0.09 -7.19
N GLY A 138 -22.92 -1.08 -6.69
CA GLY A 138 -22.84 -2.45 -7.18
C GLY A 138 -21.46 -3.06 -6.98
N LEU A 139 -21.11 -4.03 -7.79
CA LEU A 139 -19.83 -4.73 -7.75
C LEU A 139 -18.80 -4.02 -8.64
N GLU A 140 -17.71 -3.56 -8.05
CA GLU A 140 -16.64 -2.83 -8.75
C GLU A 140 -15.30 -3.52 -8.53
N LEU A 141 -14.64 -3.90 -9.61
CA LEU A 141 -13.29 -4.45 -9.60
C LEU A 141 -12.30 -3.38 -10.08
N VAL A 142 -11.36 -3.01 -9.22
CA VAL A 142 -10.27 -2.10 -9.57
C VAL A 142 -9.01 -2.92 -9.82
N LEU A 143 -8.37 -2.70 -10.96
CA LEU A 143 -7.09 -3.29 -11.33
C LEU A 143 -6.03 -2.20 -11.40
N THR A 144 -4.91 -2.42 -10.72
CA THR A 144 -3.75 -1.53 -10.78
C THR A 144 -2.61 -2.23 -11.51
N LEU A 145 -2.07 -1.58 -12.53
CA LEU A 145 -0.93 -2.07 -13.31
C LEU A 145 0.30 -1.21 -13.00
N GLY A 146 1.33 -1.87 -12.49
CA GLY A 146 2.57 -1.23 -12.12
C GLY A 146 3.71 -2.23 -12.15
N THR A 147 4.44 -2.39 -11.06
CA THR A 147 5.47 -3.45 -10.92
C THR A 147 4.88 -4.83 -11.23
N GLY A 148 3.63 -5.04 -10.87
CA GLY A 148 2.81 -6.20 -11.14
C GLY A 148 1.34 -5.82 -11.28
N LEU A 149 0.44 -6.79 -11.03
CA LEU A 149 -1.01 -6.61 -11.00
C LEU A 149 -1.48 -6.51 -9.55
N GLY A 150 -2.08 -5.38 -9.18
CA GLY A 150 -2.89 -5.28 -7.97
C GLY A 150 -4.37 -5.35 -8.30
N CYS A 151 -5.18 -5.84 -7.38
CA CYS A 151 -6.63 -5.80 -7.53
C CYS A 151 -7.33 -5.53 -6.21
N ALA A 152 -8.47 -4.86 -6.30
CA ALA A 152 -9.37 -4.62 -5.19
C ALA A 152 -10.82 -4.77 -5.65
N LEU A 153 -11.63 -5.44 -4.85
CA LEU A 153 -13.04 -5.68 -5.12
C LEU A 153 -13.89 -4.91 -4.11
N PHE A 154 -14.91 -4.22 -4.60
CA PHE A 154 -15.85 -3.48 -3.77
C PHE A 154 -17.28 -3.91 -4.11
N ASP A 155 -18.15 -3.92 -3.11
CA ASP A 155 -19.59 -4.14 -3.26
C ASP A 155 -20.36 -3.02 -2.55
N GLY A 156 -21.14 -2.26 -3.32
CA GLY A 156 -21.88 -1.11 -2.79
C GLY A 156 -21.00 -0.06 -2.10
N GLY A 157 -19.75 0.12 -2.55
CA GLY A 157 -18.78 1.02 -1.95
C GLY A 157 -18.01 0.44 -0.76
N HIS A 158 -18.31 -0.78 -0.34
CA HIS A 158 -17.61 -1.46 0.75
C HIS A 158 -16.51 -2.38 0.19
N LEU A 159 -15.33 -2.33 0.79
CA LEU A 159 -14.23 -3.22 0.44
C LEU A 159 -14.63 -4.68 0.72
N ALA A 160 -14.62 -5.51 -0.31
CA ALA A 160 -14.84 -6.94 -0.20
C ALA A 160 -13.57 -7.64 0.36
N PRO A 161 -13.66 -8.92 0.79
CA PRO A 161 -12.49 -9.67 1.19
C PRO A 161 -11.40 -9.64 0.11
N HIS A 162 -10.14 -9.52 0.54
CA HIS A 162 -8.98 -9.41 -0.35
C HIS A 162 -8.96 -10.51 -1.41
N LEU A 163 -8.84 -10.12 -2.66
CA LEU A 163 -8.75 -11.00 -3.82
C LEU A 163 -7.34 -10.90 -4.40
N GLU A 164 -6.51 -11.94 -4.18
CA GLU A 164 -5.15 -11.99 -4.71
C GLU A 164 -5.11 -12.76 -6.03
N VAL A 165 -5.21 -12.04 -7.14
CA VAL A 165 -5.13 -12.65 -8.49
C VAL A 165 -3.74 -12.51 -9.12
N SER A 166 -2.86 -11.70 -8.56
CA SER A 166 -1.55 -11.44 -9.16
C SER A 166 -0.72 -12.72 -9.35
N GLN A 167 -0.87 -13.67 -8.44
CA GLN A 167 -0.16 -14.96 -8.47
C GLN A 167 -0.94 -16.08 -9.21
N ALA A 168 -2.16 -15.81 -9.65
CA ALA A 168 -2.93 -16.77 -10.42
C ALA A 168 -2.24 -17.08 -11.78
N PRO A 169 -2.28 -18.33 -12.25
CA PRO A 169 -1.65 -18.70 -13.51
C PRO A 169 -2.43 -18.13 -14.70
N VAL A 170 -1.73 -17.57 -15.65
CA VAL A 170 -2.31 -17.01 -16.90
C VAL A 170 -2.03 -17.92 -18.08
N ARG A 171 -0.75 -18.02 -18.46
CA ARG A 171 -0.32 -18.71 -19.68
C ARG A 171 1.11 -19.24 -19.49
N TRP A 172 1.40 -20.40 -19.98
CA TRP A 172 2.73 -21.05 -19.90
C TRP A 172 3.27 -21.21 -18.48
N GLY A 173 2.37 -21.31 -17.48
CA GLY A 173 2.79 -21.40 -16.07
C GLY A 173 3.24 -20.08 -15.46
N LEU A 174 3.12 -18.97 -16.18
CA LEU A 174 3.42 -17.64 -15.65
C LEU A 174 2.22 -17.10 -14.85
N SER A 175 2.49 -16.36 -13.79
CA SER A 175 1.48 -15.61 -13.06
C SER A 175 1.08 -14.33 -13.80
N TYR A 176 -0.09 -13.75 -13.46
CA TYR A 176 -0.46 -12.42 -13.96
C TYR A 176 0.63 -11.40 -13.69
N ASP A 177 1.18 -11.38 -12.50
CA ASP A 177 2.25 -10.47 -12.09
C ASP A 177 3.46 -10.52 -13.03
N THR A 178 3.85 -11.73 -13.44
CA THR A 178 4.95 -11.93 -14.38
C THR A 178 4.55 -11.59 -15.80
N TYR A 179 3.32 -11.94 -16.22
CA TYR A 179 2.89 -11.84 -17.62
C TYR A 179 2.53 -10.42 -18.06
N ILE A 180 1.92 -9.61 -17.17
CA ILE A 180 1.45 -8.26 -17.50
C ILE A 180 2.10 -7.14 -16.69
N GLY A 181 3.03 -7.46 -15.79
CA GLY A 181 3.75 -6.46 -15.02
C GLY A 181 4.71 -5.62 -15.89
N GLU A 182 5.15 -4.47 -15.36
CA GLU A 182 6.01 -3.53 -16.07
C GLU A 182 7.30 -4.16 -16.63
N HIS A 183 7.78 -5.24 -16.03
CA HIS A 183 8.95 -5.96 -16.55
C HIS A 183 8.69 -6.52 -17.95
N GLU A 184 7.55 -7.16 -18.17
CA GLU A 184 7.17 -7.67 -19.50
C GLU A 184 6.87 -6.54 -20.48
N ARG A 185 6.21 -5.48 -20.01
CA ARG A 185 6.00 -4.27 -20.79
C ARG A 185 7.32 -3.70 -21.34
N ARG A 186 8.34 -3.58 -20.48
CA ARG A 186 9.67 -3.12 -20.90
C ARG A 186 10.37 -4.09 -21.84
N ARG A 187 10.18 -5.39 -21.63
CA ARG A 187 10.79 -6.43 -22.49
C ARG A 187 10.15 -6.49 -23.88
N LEU A 188 8.83 -6.37 -23.96
CA LEU A 188 8.06 -6.50 -25.21
C LEU A 188 7.88 -5.17 -25.96
N GLY A 189 7.95 -4.04 -25.25
CA GLY A 189 7.50 -2.74 -25.74
C GLY A 189 5.97 -2.62 -25.71
N ASP A 190 5.48 -1.38 -25.72
CA ASP A 190 4.06 -1.10 -25.54
C ASP A 190 3.16 -1.76 -26.60
N SER A 191 3.63 -1.83 -27.85
CA SER A 191 2.85 -2.37 -28.96
C SER A 191 2.66 -3.89 -28.95
N LEU A 192 3.49 -4.63 -28.23
CA LEU A 192 3.38 -6.09 -28.11
C LEU A 192 2.81 -6.50 -26.74
N TRP A 193 2.85 -5.60 -25.78
CA TRP A 193 2.35 -5.83 -24.42
C TRP A 193 0.85 -5.53 -24.31
N SER A 194 0.31 -4.58 -25.10
CA SER A 194 -1.09 -4.15 -25.11
C SER A 194 -2.00 -5.11 -26.00
#